data_34f67dd0e1f8b3e518734322da0771d0
#
_entry.id   34f67dd0e1f8b3e518734322da0771d0
#
_cell.length_a   1.000
_cell.length_b   1.000
_cell.length_c   1.000
_cell.angle_alpha   90.00
_cell.angle_beta   90.00
_cell.angle_gamma   90.00
#
_symmetry.space_group_name_H-M   'P 1'
#
loop_
_entity.id
_entity.type
_entity.pdbx_description
1 polymer ?
#
loop_
_entity_poly.entity_id
_entity_poly.type
_entity_poly.pdbx_seq_one_letter_code
_entity_poly.pdbx_strand_id
1 'polypeptide(L)' 'MKNYYLSKEFKFQNFLESQNFINKVGEIAENEGHHPDIAFGWGYAKVKIFTHAIKGLHESDFVLAAKVDKIS' A
#
# COMPACT_ATOMS: atom_id res chain seq x y z
N MET A 1 -8.36 -21.83 0.66
CA MET A 1 -8.45 -20.56 1.40
C MET A 1 -8.34 -19.40 0.44
N LYS A 2 -9.26 -18.44 0.52
CA LYS A 2 -9.21 -17.27 -0.35
C LYS A 2 -8.37 -16.18 0.28
N ASN A 3 -7.53 -15.55 -0.53
CA ASN A 3 -6.80 -14.36 -0.13
C ASN A 3 -7.60 -13.15 -0.58
N TYR A 4 -7.74 -12.20 0.31
CA TYR A 4 -8.37 -10.92 0.02
C TYR A 4 -7.31 -9.83 -0.05
N TYR A 5 -7.50 -8.87 -0.95
CA TYR A 5 -6.53 -7.78 -1.04
C TYR A 5 -7.19 -6.51 -1.57
N LEU A 6 -6.57 -5.40 -1.20
CA LEU A 6 -6.81 -4.09 -1.79
C LEU A 6 -5.60 -3.74 -2.62
N SER A 7 -5.83 -3.25 -3.83
CA SER A 7 -4.73 -2.91 -4.73
C SER A 7 -4.94 -1.50 -5.28
N LYS A 8 -3.87 -0.72 -5.30
CA LYS A 8 -3.93 0.62 -5.83
C LYS A 8 -2.64 0.96 -6.56
N GLU A 9 -2.79 1.66 -7.69
CA GLU A 9 -1.65 2.13 -8.46
C GLU A 9 -1.65 3.64 -8.48
N PHE A 10 -0.46 4.22 -8.30
CA PHE A 10 -0.22 5.66 -8.28
C PHE A 10 0.74 6.02 -9.39
N LYS A 11 0.53 7.17 -10.03
CA LYS A 11 1.37 7.65 -11.11
C LYS A 11 2.17 8.87 -10.65
N PHE A 12 3.42 8.93 -11.08
CA PHE A 12 4.34 10.00 -10.72
C PHE A 12 5.10 10.48 -11.95
N GLN A 13 5.78 11.61 -11.82
CA GLN A 13 6.47 12.22 -12.95
C GLN A 13 7.86 11.62 -13.20
N ASN A 14 8.43 10.97 -12.19
CA ASN A 14 9.77 10.39 -12.31
C ASN A 14 10.00 9.33 -11.23
N PHE A 15 11.18 8.70 -11.28
CA PHE A 15 11.53 7.63 -10.35
C PHE A 15 11.65 8.13 -8.91
N LEU A 16 12.25 9.29 -8.72
CA LEU A 16 12.46 9.83 -7.37
C LEU A 16 11.14 10.08 -6.65
N GLU A 17 10.15 10.58 -7.35
CA GLU A 17 8.83 10.79 -6.76
C GLU A 17 8.20 9.47 -6.34
N SER A 18 8.31 8.44 -7.19
CA SER A 18 7.82 7.11 -6.85
C SER A 18 8.51 6.56 -5.61
N GLN A 19 9.84 6.70 -5.56
CA GLN A 19 10.63 6.22 -4.43
C GLN A 19 10.25 6.94 -3.14
N ASN A 20 10.11 8.26 -3.18
CA ASN A 20 9.73 9.04 -2.01
C ASN A 20 8.35 8.63 -1.49
N PHE A 21 7.41 8.37 -2.40
CA PHE A 21 6.09 7.89 -2.02
C PHE A 21 6.18 6.54 -1.31
N ILE A 22 6.96 5.61 -1.87
CA ILE A 22 7.09 4.27 -1.30
C ILE A 22 7.77 4.31 0.07
N ASN A 23 8.72 5.20 0.27
CA ASN A 23 9.35 5.38 1.58
C ASN A 23 8.32 5.79 2.63
N LYS A 24 7.41 6.68 2.28
CA LYS A 24 6.33 7.10 3.18
C LYS A 24 5.34 5.98 3.45
N VAL A 25 5.01 5.21 2.43
CA VAL A 25 4.14 4.04 2.59
C VAL A 25 4.77 3.04 3.57
N GLY A 26 6.08 2.81 3.42
CA GLY A 26 6.80 1.91 4.31
C GLY A 26 6.78 2.36 5.76
N GLU A 27 6.94 3.65 6.01
CA GLU A 27 6.86 4.20 7.37
C GLU A 27 5.48 3.98 7.98
N ILE A 28 4.43 4.25 7.20
CA ILE A 28 3.05 4.06 7.66
C ILE A 28 2.81 2.59 7.96
N ALA A 29 3.23 1.71 7.05
CA ALA A 29 3.02 0.27 7.20
C ALA A 29 3.71 -0.25 8.47
N GLU A 30 4.93 0.21 8.74
CA GLU A 30 5.67 -0.20 9.91
C GLU A 30 4.98 0.27 11.19
N ASN A 31 4.49 1.52 11.20
CA ASN A 31 3.79 2.07 12.34
C ASN A 31 2.47 1.35 12.62
N GLU A 32 1.79 0.90 11.57
CA GLU A 32 0.52 0.17 11.72
C GLU A 32 0.72 -1.31 11.98
N GLY A 33 1.94 -1.81 11.85
CA GLY A 33 2.20 -3.24 11.98
C GLY A 33 1.52 -4.07 10.91
N HIS A 34 1.30 -3.48 9.73
CA HIS A 34 0.57 -4.13 8.64
C HIS A 34 1.31 -3.84 7.33
N HIS A 35 1.93 -4.87 6.77
CA HIS A 35 2.91 -4.71 5.68
C HIS A 35 2.32 -5.09 4.33
N PRO A 36 2.18 -4.12 3.40
CA PRO A 36 1.70 -4.39 2.06
C PRO A 36 2.81 -4.95 1.18
N ASP A 37 2.42 -5.52 0.05
CA ASP A 37 3.35 -5.77 -1.03
C ASP A 37 3.46 -4.53 -1.88
N ILE A 38 4.68 -4.14 -2.19
CA ILE A 38 4.94 -2.88 -2.90
C ILE A 38 5.80 -3.17 -4.11
N ALA A 39 5.41 -2.59 -5.25
CA ALA A 39 6.23 -2.57 -6.45
C ALA A 39 6.26 -1.14 -6.95
N PHE A 40 7.41 -0.66 -7.39
CA PHE A 40 7.49 0.67 -7.97
C PHE A 40 8.61 0.74 -9.01
N GLY A 41 8.53 1.76 -9.81
CA GLY A 41 9.51 2.01 -10.84
C GLY A 41 9.43 3.45 -11.30
N TRP A 42 9.93 3.71 -12.49
CA TRP A 42 9.91 5.07 -13.04
C TRP A 42 8.47 5.48 -13.29
N GLY A 43 8.00 6.46 -12.53
CA GLY A 43 6.70 7.05 -12.73
C GLY A 43 5.50 6.28 -12.19
N TYR A 44 5.72 5.20 -11.41
CA TYR A 44 4.58 4.46 -10.85
C TYR A 44 4.92 3.81 -9.51
N ALA A 45 3.87 3.53 -8.75
CA ALA A 45 3.95 2.70 -7.56
C ALA A 45 2.66 1.89 -7.43
N LYS A 46 2.79 0.62 -7.08
CA LYS A 46 1.66 -0.28 -6.82
C LYS A 46 1.73 -0.75 -5.39
N VAL A 47 0.61 -0.65 -4.69
CA VAL A 47 0.50 -1.09 -3.29
C VAL A 47 -0.61 -2.11 -3.20
N LYS A 48 -0.29 -3.30 -2.70
CA LYS A 48 -1.27 -4.36 -2.45
C LYS A 48 -1.28 -4.68 -0.98
N ILE A 49 -2.46 -4.60 -0.39
CA ILE A 49 -2.66 -4.89 1.04
C ILE A 49 -3.41 -6.20 1.13
N PHE A 50 -2.77 -7.21 1.69
CA PHE A 50 -3.34 -8.55 1.80
C PHE A 50 -3.83 -8.82 3.20
N THR A 51 -4.88 -9.61 3.29
CA THR A 51 -5.29 -10.23 4.53
C THR A 51 -5.57 -11.70 4.28
N HIS A 52 -5.22 -12.51 5.28
CA HIS A 52 -5.50 -13.95 5.25
C HIS A 52 -6.72 -14.28 6.11
N ALA A 53 -7.56 -13.29 6.38
CA ALA A 53 -8.75 -13.48 7.20
C ALA A 53 -9.74 -14.42 6.51
N ILE A 54 -10.41 -15.24 7.29
CA ILE A 54 -11.40 -16.16 6.79
C ILE A 54 -12.61 -15.41 6.23
N LYS A 55 -12.93 -14.26 6.80
CA LYS A 55 -14.15 -13.51 6.48
C LYS A 55 -13.91 -12.31 5.55
N GLY A 56 -12.73 -12.15 5.00
CA GLY A 56 -12.43 -11.06 4.09
C GLY A 56 -11.49 -10.05 4.69
N LEU A 57 -11.56 -8.81 4.18
CA LEU A 57 -10.65 -7.75 4.60
C LEU A 57 -11.00 -7.26 6.00
N HIS A 58 -9.97 -6.95 6.77
CA HIS A 58 -10.11 -6.39 8.10
C HIS A 58 -10.18 -4.88 8.04
N GLU A 59 -10.70 -4.29 9.10
CA GLU A 59 -10.71 -2.84 9.26
C GLU A 59 -9.30 -2.24 9.11
N SER A 60 -8.28 -2.92 9.62
CA SER A 60 -6.90 -2.45 9.51
C SER A 60 -6.43 -2.31 8.06
N ASP A 61 -6.95 -3.12 7.14
CA ASP A 61 -6.61 -3.00 5.72
C ASP A 61 -7.12 -1.68 5.16
N PHE A 62 -8.34 -1.30 5.53
CA PHE A 62 -8.94 -0.05 5.06
C PHE A 62 -8.28 1.17 5.72
N VAL A 63 -7.89 1.05 6.98
CA VAL A 63 -7.17 2.12 7.67
C VAL A 63 -5.83 2.38 6.99
N LEU A 64 -5.08 1.31 6.67
CA LEU A 64 -3.81 1.45 5.97
C LEU A 64 -4.02 2.08 4.60
N ALA A 65 -5.01 1.60 3.85
CA ALA A 65 -5.32 2.14 2.52
C ALA A 65 -5.66 3.63 2.58
N ALA A 66 -6.44 4.04 3.58
CA ALA A 66 -6.81 5.44 3.75
C ALA A 66 -5.59 6.31 4.06
N LYS A 67 -4.67 5.82 4.87
CA LYS A 67 -3.45 6.56 5.20
C LYS A 67 -2.53 6.67 4.00
N VAL A 68 -2.43 5.63 3.19
CA VAL A 68 -1.68 5.67 1.94
C VAL A 68 -2.27 6.69 0.98
N ASP A 69 -3.60 6.75 0.86
CA ASP A 69 -4.26 7.72 0.00
C ASP A 69 -3.95 9.16 0.41
N LYS A 70 -3.80 9.41 1.70
CA LYS A 70 -3.52 10.76 2.19
C LYS A 70 -2.18 11.32 1.73
N ILE A 71 -1.22 10.46 1.45
CA ILE A 71 0.12 10.89 1.05
C ILE A 71 0.34 10.90 -0.46
N SER A 72 -0.67 10.48 -1.22
CA SER A 72 -0.55 10.46 -2.68
C SER A 72 -0.97 11.77 -3.37
#